data_59c08b7ac2cf03526eea4d6f2c00894c
#
_entry.id   59c08b7ac2cf03526eea4d6f2c00894c
#
_cell.length_a   1.000
_cell.length_b   1.000
_cell.length_c   1.000
_cell.angle_alpha   90.00
_cell.angle_beta   90.00
_cell.angle_gamma   90.00
#
_symmetry.space_group_name_H-M   'P 1'
#
loop_
_entity.id
_entity.type
_entity.pdbx_description
1 polymer ?
#
loop_
_entity_poly.entity_id
_entity_poly.type
_entity_poly.pdbx_seq_one_letter_code
_entity_poly.pdbx_strand_id
1 'polypeptide(L)'
;CIRDRGYIPALSEIMPVIEKAGLVVLDIEILRLHYAETLKAWRERFLRHADQAEALHDAQFVRMWDFYLVSSELSFRHGFHNVFQLQLGKRQDAAPLTRDYLYPSESTRPAIRQISPVRDERARAHANR
;
A
#
# COMPACT_ATOMS: atom_id res chain seq x y z
N CYS A 1 -8.82 3.53 -17.34
CA CYS A 1 -9.64 2.44 -17.84
C CYS A 1 -11.11 2.79 -17.87
N ILE A 2 -11.57 3.36 -19.00
CA ILE A 2 -13.00 3.65 -19.21
C ILE A 2 -13.80 2.35 -19.46
N ARG A 3 -13.12 1.25 -19.72
CA ARG A 3 -13.74 -0.06 -19.97
C ARG A 3 -14.06 -0.86 -18.72
N ASP A 4 -13.26 -0.67 -17.68
CA ASP A 4 -13.55 -1.28 -16.39
C ASP A 4 -14.29 -0.22 -15.57
N ARG A 5 -15.56 -0.41 -15.37
CA ARG A 5 -16.34 0.34 -14.39
C ARG A 5 -15.85 -0.06 -13.00
N GLY A 6 -14.57 0.23 -12.73
CA GLY A 6 -13.95 -0.02 -11.45
C GLY A 6 -14.65 0.82 -10.39
N TYR A 7 -15.38 0.16 -9.53
CA TYR A 7 -15.98 0.75 -8.35
C TYR A 7 -15.12 0.39 -7.14
N ILE A 8 -14.79 1.39 -6.33
CA ILE A 8 -14.08 1.18 -5.07
C ILE A 8 -15.13 1.30 -3.95
N PRO A 9 -15.62 0.18 -3.41
CA PRO A 9 -16.67 0.20 -2.40
C PRO A 9 -16.14 0.74 -1.07
N ALA A 10 -16.97 1.47 -0.35
CA ALA A 10 -16.70 1.82 1.04
C ALA A 10 -16.84 0.59 1.95
N LEU A 11 -16.13 0.59 3.08
CA LEU A 11 -16.24 -0.48 4.07
C LEU A 11 -17.70 -0.67 4.54
N SER A 12 -18.43 0.44 4.70
CA SER A 12 -19.86 0.44 5.06
C SER A 12 -20.77 -0.24 4.03
N GLU A 13 -20.36 -0.35 2.78
CA GLU A 13 -21.13 -1.03 1.74
C GLU A 13 -20.83 -2.52 1.70
N ILE A 14 -19.62 -2.92 2.08
CA ILE A 14 -19.18 -4.31 2.08
C ILE A 14 -19.75 -5.07 3.29
N MET A 15 -19.79 -4.45 4.46
CA MET A 15 -20.21 -5.10 5.71
C MET A 15 -21.61 -5.73 5.62
N PRO A 16 -22.66 -5.04 5.13
CA PRO A 16 -23.98 -5.66 5.02
C PRO A 16 -24.03 -6.83 4.05
N VAL A 17 -23.17 -6.84 3.03
CA VAL A 17 -23.09 -7.95 2.07
C VAL A 17 -22.48 -9.19 2.74
N ILE A 18 -21.42 -9.00 3.54
CA ILE A 18 -20.78 -10.06 4.30
C ILE A 18 -21.77 -10.70 5.28
N GLU A 19 -22.51 -9.87 6.04
CA GLU A 19 -23.52 -10.33 6.99
C GLU A 19 -24.65 -11.10 6.31
N LYS A 20 -25.17 -10.59 5.19
CA LYS A 20 -26.21 -11.29 4.40
C LYS A 20 -25.72 -12.61 3.82
N ALA A 21 -24.43 -12.73 3.53
CA ALA A 21 -23.83 -13.99 3.08
C ALA A 21 -23.63 -15.00 4.21
N GLY A 22 -23.99 -14.66 5.45
CA GLY A 22 -23.82 -15.52 6.62
C GLY A 22 -22.35 -15.71 7.02
N LEU A 23 -21.51 -14.76 6.68
CA LEU A 23 -20.11 -14.72 7.09
C LEU A 23 -19.92 -13.86 8.33
N VAL A 24 -19.00 -14.29 9.20
CA VAL A 24 -18.61 -13.56 10.40
C VAL A 24 -17.29 -12.83 10.13
N VAL A 25 -17.24 -11.55 10.46
CA VAL A 25 -15.99 -10.80 10.43
C VAL A 25 -15.17 -11.16 11.67
N LEU A 26 -14.01 -11.79 11.47
CA LEU A 26 -13.12 -12.23 12.54
C LEU A 26 -12.06 -11.18 12.85
N ASP A 27 -11.59 -10.45 11.85
CA ASP A 27 -10.65 -9.35 12.01
C ASP A 27 -10.77 -8.33 10.87
N ILE A 28 -10.45 -7.08 11.16
CA ILE A 28 -10.33 -5.99 10.17
C ILE A 28 -9.03 -5.26 10.44
N GLU A 29 -8.15 -5.23 9.46
CA GLU A 29 -6.94 -4.42 9.48
C GLU A 29 -7.05 -3.27 8.48
N ILE A 30 -6.85 -2.05 8.95
CA ILE A 30 -6.89 -0.84 8.13
C ILE A 30 -5.46 -0.33 7.94
N LEU A 31 -4.96 -0.43 6.70
CA LEU A 31 -3.56 -0.18 6.36
C LEU A 31 -3.24 1.30 6.10
N ARG A 32 -4.19 2.20 6.30
CA ARG A 32 -3.98 3.65 6.27
C ARG A 32 -3.00 4.11 5.15
N LEU A 33 -1.89 4.72 5.53
CA LEU A 33 -0.87 5.26 4.62
C LEU A 33 0.09 4.21 4.02
N HIS A 34 -0.04 2.95 4.40
CA HIS A 34 0.88 1.89 3.95
C HIS A 34 0.95 1.79 2.41
N TYR A 35 -0.20 1.90 1.75
CA TYR A 35 -0.24 1.80 0.29
C TYR A 35 0.34 3.04 -0.41
N ALA A 36 0.28 4.21 0.22
CA ALA A 36 0.96 5.41 -0.28
C ALA A 36 2.49 5.19 -0.33
N GLU A 37 3.08 4.58 0.71
CA GLU A 37 4.51 4.23 0.73
C GLU A 37 4.86 3.17 -0.33
N THR A 38 3.96 2.21 -0.56
CA THR A 38 4.11 1.23 -1.63
C THR A 38 4.14 1.88 -3.01
N LEU A 39 3.20 2.79 -3.29
CA LEU A 39 3.14 3.53 -4.56
C LEU A 39 4.38 4.40 -4.77
N LYS A 40 4.85 5.07 -3.73
CA LYS A 40 6.11 5.82 -3.76
C LYS A 40 7.28 4.92 -4.13
N ALA A 41 7.43 3.79 -3.48
CA ALA A 41 8.50 2.84 -3.76
C ALA A 41 8.39 2.24 -5.18
N TRP A 42 7.18 2.03 -5.70
CA TRP A 42 6.97 1.60 -7.09
C TRP A 42 7.39 2.68 -8.07
N ARG A 43 7.03 3.93 -7.82
CA ARG A 43 7.44 5.07 -8.65
C ARG A 43 8.95 5.21 -8.70
N GLU A 44 9.62 5.16 -7.57
CA GLU A 44 11.09 5.24 -7.50
C GLU A 44 11.76 4.11 -8.29
N ARG A 45 11.24 2.88 -8.22
CA ARG A 45 11.75 1.76 -9.01
C ARG A 45 11.47 1.94 -10.50
N PHE A 46 10.29 2.39 -10.86
CA PHE A 46 9.91 2.64 -12.25
C PHE A 46 10.82 3.69 -12.89
N LEU A 47 11.05 4.81 -12.22
CA LEU A 47 11.91 5.89 -12.74
C LEU A 47 13.36 5.46 -12.93
N ARG A 48 13.88 4.54 -12.12
CA ARG A 48 15.22 3.96 -12.34
C ARG A 48 15.32 3.11 -13.59
N HIS A 49 14.20 2.68 -14.16
CA HIS A 49 14.13 1.85 -15.36
C HIS A 49 13.32 2.52 -16.47
N ALA A 50 13.22 3.86 -16.44
CA ALA A 50 12.42 4.63 -17.38
C ALA A 50 12.86 4.40 -18.82
N ASP A 51 14.17 4.35 -19.07
CA ASP A 51 14.74 4.09 -20.40
C ASP A 51 14.31 2.75 -20.98
N GLN A 52 14.21 1.72 -20.14
CA GLN A 52 13.74 0.39 -20.56
C GLN A 52 12.23 0.42 -20.87
N ALA A 53 11.46 1.14 -20.06
CA ALA A 53 10.04 1.32 -20.30
C ALA A 53 9.75 2.12 -21.57
N GLU A 54 10.56 3.15 -21.85
CA GLU A 54 10.49 3.95 -23.07
C GLU A 54 10.84 3.11 -24.32
N ALA A 55 11.85 2.25 -24.23
CA ALA A 55 12.23 1.35 -25.32
C ALA A 55 11.14 0.29 -25.62
N LEU A 56 10.37 -0.13 -24.62
CA LEU A 56 9.28 -1.11 -24.78
C LEU A 56 7.97 -0.47 -25.29
N HIS A 57 7.75 0.81 -24.99
CA HIS A 57 6.54 1.53 -25.32
C HIS A 57 6.89 2.85 -26.04
N ASP A 58 6.86 3.96 -25.29
CA ASP A 58 7.24 5.31 -25.75
C ASP A 58 7.41 6.26 -24.56
N ALA A 59 7.93 7.46 -24.83
CA ALA A 59 8.08 8.52 -23.83
C ALA A 59 6.73 9.00 -23.25
N GLN A 60 5.64 8.88 -24.00
CA GLN A 60 4.29 9.24 -23.53
C GLN A 60 3.84 8.27 -22.45
N PHE A 61 4.07 6.98 -22.64
CA PHE A 61 3.76 5.96 -21.64
C PHE A 61 4.51 6.23 -20.32
N VAL A 62 5.80 6.55 -20.39
CA VAL A 62 6.62 6.84 -19.20
C VAL A 62 6.03 8.01 -18.41
N ARG A 63 5.70 9.12 -19.09
CA ARG A 63 5.06 10.29 -18.44
C ARG A 63 3.69 9.97 -17.84
N MET A 64 2.86 9.24 -18.59
CA MET A 64 1.53 8.83 -18.15
C MET A 64 1.61 7.95 -16.90
N TRP A 65 2.52 6.99 -16.89
CA TRP A 65 2.67 6.05 -15.78
C TRP A 65 3.23 6.71 -14.53
N ASP A 66 4.21 7.61 -14.68
CA ASP A 66 4.72 8.44 -13.58
C ASP A 66 3.59 9.29 -12.97
N PHE A 67 2.83 9.97 -13.80
CA PHE A 67 1.66 10.76 -13.36
C PHE A 67 0.63 9.90 -12.63
N TYR A 68 0.34 8.70 -13.14
CA TYR A 68 -0.59 7.77 -12.50
C TYR A 68 -0.12 7.37 -11.10
N LEU A 69 1.15 7.03 -10.94
CA LEU A 69 1.70 6.60 -9.65
C LEU A 69 1.69 7.76 -8.63
N VAL A 70 2.08 8.97 -9.04
CA VAL A 70 2.01 10.17 -8.18
C VAL A 70 0.59 10.48 -7.78
N SER A 71 -0.34 10.52 -8.74
CA SER A 71 -1.75 10.84 -8.48
C SER A 71 -2.38 9.82 -7.53
N SER A 72 -2.03 8.55 -7.71
CA SER A 72 -2.48 7.47 -6.83
C SER A 72 -1.90 7.63 -5.42
N GLU A 73 -0.60 7.90 -5.28
CA GLU A 73 0.02 8.15 -3.98
C GLU A 73 -0.66 9.32 -3.24
N LEU A 74 -0.87 10.43 -3.92
CA LEU A 74 -1.53 11.61 -3.34
C LEU A 74 -2.97 11.32 -2.90
N SER A 75 -3.68 10.49 -3.66
CA SER A 75 -5.04 10.05 -3.29
C SER A 75 -5.08 9.27 -1.98
N PHE A 76 -4.06 8.46 -1.70
CA PHE A 76 -3.93 7.76 -0.42
C PHE A 76 -3.41 8.66 0.71
N ARG A 77 -2.59 9.68 0.42
CA ARG A 77 -2.04 10.58 1.45
C ARG A 77 -3.05 11.65 1.88
N HIS A 78 -3.77 12.21 0.94
CA HIS A 78 -4.59 13.42 1.14
C HIS A 78 -6.06 13.21 0.79
N GLY A 79 -6.40 12.11 0.13
CA GLY A 79 -7.77 11.73 -0.18
C GLY A 79 -8.36 10.77 0.86
N PHE A 80 -9.48 10.16 0.51
CA PHE A 80 -10.19 9.21 1.37
C PHE A 80 -9.94 7.74 0.99
N HIS A 81 -8.97 7.49 0.10
CA HIS A 81 -8.63 6.12 -0.28
C HIS A 81 -7.91 5.41 0.86
N ASN A 82 -8.31 4.17 1.07
CA ASN A 82 -7.70 3.32 2.09
C ASN A 82 -7.67 1.86 1.60
N VAL A 83 -6.74 1.09 2.13
CA VAL A 83 -6.71 -0.36 1.96
C VAL A 83 -7.06 -1.00 3.29
N PHE A 84 -7.96 -1.95 3.27
CA PHE A 84 -8.28 -2.76 4.43
C PHE A 84 -8.26 -4.25 4.06
N GLN A 85 -7.94 -5.08 5.02
CA GLN A 85 -7.96 -6.53 4.93
C GLN A 85 -9.04 -7.05 5.87
N LEU A 86 -9.89 -7.92 5.34
CA LEU A 86 -10.96 -8.57 6.11
C LEU A 86 -10.63 -10.05 6.27
N GLN A 87 -10.63 -10.51 7.50
CA GLN A 87 -10.62 -11.94 7.79
C GLN A 87 -12.04 -12.40 8.06
N LEU A 88 -12.51 -13.31 7.24
CA LEU A 88 -13.89 -13.81 7.29
C LEU A 88 -13.90 -15.29 7.63
N GLY A 89 -14.90 -15.68 8.40
CA GLY A 89 -15.16 -17.08 8.75
C GLY A 89 -16.62 -17.43 8.64
N LYS A 90 -16.92 -18.72 8.59
CA LYS A 90 -18.30 -19.22 8.69
C LYS A 90 -18.75 -19.39 10.15
N ARG A 91 -17.81 -19.33 11.08
CA ARG A 91 -18.04 -19.55 12.53
C ARG A 91 -17.14 -18.58 13.29
N GLN A 92 -17.58 -18.18 14.49
CA GLN A 92 -16.83 -17.27 15.36
C GLN A 92 -15.52 -17.88 15.90
N ASP A 93 -15.48 -19.19 16.04
CA ASP A 93 -14.33 -19.95 16.52
C ASP A 93 -13.36 -20.39 15.40
N ALA A 94 -13.52 -19.85 14.19
CA ALA A 94 -12.67 -20.18 13.05
C ALA A 94 -11.26 -19.56 13.13
N ALA A 95 -11.03 -18.62 14.05
CA ALA A 95 -9.72 -18.04 14.30
C ALA A 95 -9.42 -18.05 15.81
N PRO A 96 -8.13 -18.01 16.20
CA PRO A 96 -7.74 -17.85 17.61
C PRO A 96 -8.32 -16.59 18.24
N LEU A 97 -8.55 -16.61 19.57
CA LEU A 97 -9.11 -15.48 20.32
C LEU A 97 -8.19 -14.25 20.33
N THR A 98 -6.89 -14.46 20.29
CA THR A 98 -5.88 -13.39 20.25
C THR A 98 -5.36 -13.20 18.85
N ARG A 99 -4.81 -12.00 18.55
CA ARG A 99 -4.26 -11.65 17.24
C ARG A 99 -2.81 -12.11 17.04
N ASP A 100 -2.24 -12.85 17.97
CA ASP A 100 -0.82 -13.23 17.95
C ASP A 100 -0.44 -14.06 16.71
N TYR A 101 -1.38 -14.83 16.17
CA TYR A 101 -1.18 -15.61 14.94
C TYR A 101 -0.99 -14.75 13.68
N LEU A 102 -1.37 -13.48 13.71
CA LEU A 102 -1.18 -12.55 12.59
C LEU A 102 0.26 -12.02 12.50
N TYR A 103 1.02 -12.19 13.58
CA TYR A 103 2.38 -11.67 13.65
C TYR A 103 3.38 -12.83 13.72
N PRO A 104 4.47 -12.80 12.92
CA PRO A 104 5.51 -13.79 13.07
C PRO A 104 6.08 -13.70 14.49
N SER A 105 6.31 -14.86 15.13
CA SER A 105 7.00 -14.91 16.43
C SER A 105 8.35 -14.19 16.35
N GLU A 106 8.81 -13.62 17.46
CA GLU A 106 10.10 -12.90 17.50
C GLU A 106 11.28 -13.74 16.99
N SER A 107 11.22 -15.06 17.15
CA SER A 107 12.21 -16.00 16.63
C SER A 107 12.19 -16.12 15.08
N THR A 108 11.13 -15.68 14.42
CA THR A 108 10.96 -15.79 12.96
C THR A 108 11.06 -14.42 12.27
N ARG A 109 11.18 -13.33 13.04
CA ARG A 109 11.39 -11.99 12.46
C ARG A 109 12.79 -11.93 11.86
N PRO A 110 12.93 -11.72 10.54
CA PRO A 110 14.22 -11.33 9.98
C PRO A 110 14.65 -10.04 10.68
N ALA A 111 15.90 -9.99 11.15
CA ALA A 111 16.46 -8.80 11.76
C ALA A 111 16.14 -7.59 10.87
N ILE A 112 15.34 -6.66 11.38
CA ILE A 112 15.04 -5.42 10.66
C ILE A 112 16.38 -4.73 10.49
N ARG A 113 16.90 -4.74 9.25
CA ARG A 113 18.06 -3.94 8.90
C ARG A 113 17.69 -2.51 9.25
N GLN A 114 18.30 -1.97 10.30
CA GLN A 114 18.15 -0.56 10.62
C GLN A 114 18.55 0.21 9.37
N ILE A 115 17.56 0.86 8.76
CA ILE A 115 17.80 1.78 7.65
C ILE A 115 18.58 2.92 8.30
N SER A 116 19.89 2.97 8.01
CA SER A 116 20.73 4.06 8.46
C SER A 116 20.08 5.37 8.04
N PRO A 117 19.93 6.36 8.93
CA PRO A 117 19.34 7.64 8.55
C PRO A 117 20.11 8.18 7.34
N VAL A 118 19.35 8.57 6.31
CA VAL A 118 19.90 9.24 5.12
C VAL A 118 20.73 10.40 5.63
N ARG A 119 22.06 10.34 5.43
CA ARG A 119 22.95 11.46 5.78
C ARG A 119 22.50 12.65 4.96
N ASP A 120 21.99 13.66 5.65
CA ASP A 120 21.66 14.94 5.06
C ASP A 120 22.94 15.64 4.63
N GLU A 121 23.34 15.46 3.36
CA GLU A 121 24.53 16.10 2.78
C GLU A 121 24.38 17.62 2.69
N ARG A 122 23.18 18.17 2.89
CA ARG A 122 22.95 19.63 2.87
C ARG A 122 23.49 20.35 4.10
N ALA A 123 23.65 19.65 5.24
CA ALA A 123 24.18 20.26 6.46
C ALA A 123 25.68 20.60 6.38
N ARG A 124 26.41 19.99 5.46
CA ARG A 124 27.87 20.25 5.30
C ARG A 124 28.19 21.46 4.41
N ALA A 125 27.26 21.90 3.58
CA ALA A 125 27.50 23.04 2.67
C ALA A 125 27.41 24.40 3.37
N HIS A 126 26.87 24.51 4.58
CA HIS A 126 26.71 25.77 5.33
C HIS A 126 27.77 25.99 6.41
N ALA A 127 28.63 25.02 6.70
CA ALA A 127 29.66 25.14 7.72
C ALA A 127 31.03 25.61 7.18
N ASN A 128 31.13 25.91 5.86
CA ASN A 128 32.38 26.27 5.20
C ASN A 128 32.29 27.61 4.41
N ARG A 129 31.53 28.56 5.00
CA ARG A 129 31.57 29.98 4.59
C ARG A 129 31.82 30.89 5.76
#